data_79622cae9d52542ed3c436e6e4558567
#
_entry.id   79622cae9d52542ed3c436e6e4558567
#
_cell.length_a   1.000
_cell.length_b   1.000
_cell.length_c   1.000
_cell.angle_alpha   90.00
_cell.angle_beta   90.00
_cell.angle_gamma   90.00
#
_symmetry.space_group_name_H-M   'P 1'
#
loop_
_entity.id
_entity.type
_entity.pdbx_description
1 polymer ?
#
loop_
_entity_poly.entity_id
_entity_poly.type
_entity_poly.pdbx_seq_one_letter_code
_entity_poly.pdbx_strand_id
1 'polypeptide(L)'
;WLDCAVQGGEFLKKYGHDSYYNWYFSLDRSGRPLVEPYNIFSYTFAAMAFGQLSLATGSQEYADIAKKTFEIILSKVDNPKGKWNKLHPGTRNLKNFALPMILCNLAMEIEHILGKDYLEQAMDTCIHEVMSVFYRPELGGIIVENVDVNGNLIDCFEGRQITPGHAIEAMWFIMDLGKRLNRPELIEKAKNITLTMLEYGWDKEYGGIYYFMDRNGCPPQQLEW
;
A
#
# COMPACT_ATOMS: atom_id res chain seq x y z
N TRP A 1 -20.02 -4.74 17.01
CA TRP A 1 -18.83 -4.44 16.20
C TRP A 1 -18.45 -2.97 16.28
N LEU A 2 -19.40 -2.02 16.07
CA LEU A 2 -19.11 -0.58 16.08
C LEU A 2 -18.52 -0.12 17.43
N ASP A 3 -19.10 -0.55 18.55
CA ASP A 3 -18.61 -0.19 19.89
C ASP A 3 -17.15 -0.64 20.10
N CYS A 4 -16.80 -1.84 19.62
CA CYS A 4 -15.44 -2.34 19.68
C CYS A 4 -14.49 -1.52 18.81
N ALA A 5 -14.90 -1.14 17.60
CA ALA A 5 -14.12 -0.30 16.70
C ALA A 5 -13.90 1.10 17.29
N VAL A 6 -14.94 1.71 17.88
CA VAL A 6 -14.85 3.00 18.56
C VAL A 6 -13.90 2.91 19.77
N GLN A 7 -13.99 1.85 20.57
CA GLN A 7 -13.06 1.63 21.69
C GLN A 7 -11.60 1.56 21.21
N GLY A 8 -11.35 0.84 20.12
CA GLY A 8 -10.02 0.78 19.49
C GLY A 8 -9.56 2.15 18.96
N GLY A 9 -10.47 2.88 18.32
CA GLY A 9 -10.21 4.24 17.82
C GLY A 9 -9.86 5.21 18.95
N GLU A 10 -10.62 5.22 20.06
CA GLU A 10 -10.32 6.06 21.22
C GLU A 10 -8.98 5.70 21.88
N PHE A 11 -8.64 4.41 21.94
CA PHE A 11 -7.32 3.97 22.40
C PHE A 11 -6.21 4.50 21.49
N LEU A 12 -6.33 4.35 20.18
CA LEU A 12 -5.35 4.83 19.21
C LEU A 12 -5.26 6.36 19.15
N LYS A 13 -6.38 7.06 19.24
CA LYS A 13 -6.43 8.53 19.36
C LYS A 13 -5.63 9.03 20.54
N LYS A 14 -5.69 8.33 21.67
CA LYS A 14 -5.01 8.73 22.91
C LYS A 14 -3.55 8.34 22.95
N TYR A 15 -3.18 7.18 22.41
CA TYR A 15 -1.88 6.56 22.63
C TYR A 15 -1.12 6.22 21.34
N GLY A 16 -1.81 6.19 20.19
CA GLY A 16 -1.26 5.67 18.93
C GLY A 16 -0.21 6.54 18.26
N HIS A 17 -0.07 7.79 18.69
CA HIS A 17 0.84 8.76 18.07
C HIS A 17 1.41 9.74 19.08
N ASP A 18 2.48 10.44 18.71
CA ASP A 18 3.00 11.58 19.46
C ASP A 18 2.23 12.89 19.16
N SER A 19 2.64 14.01 19.77
CA SER A 19 2.01 15.33 19.59
C SER A 19 2.12 15.87 18.15
N TYR A 20 2.97 15.28 17.31
CA TYR A 20 3.16 15.63 15.89
C TYR A 20 2.43 14.68 14.94
N TYR A 21 1.60 13.75 15.46
CA TYR A 21 0.92 12.70 14.71
C TYR A 21 1.89 11.72 14.02
N ASN A 22 3.03 11.44 14.64
CA ASN A 22 3.86 10.32 14.23
C ASN A 22 3.27 9.04 14.84
N TRP A 23 2.67 8.21 13.98
CA TRP A 23 1.98 6.99 14.39
C TRP A 23 2.96 5.88 14.73
N TYR A 24 2.92 5.39 15.97
CA TYR A 24 3.76 4.30 16.43
C TYR A 24 3.42 3.00 15.71
N PHE A 25 4.44 2.16 15.48
CA PHE A 25 4.23 0.85 14.86
C PHE A 25 3.55 -0.13 15.83
N SER A 26 3.96 -0.14 17.10
CA SER A 26 3.32 -0.97 18.11
C SER A 26 3.29 -0.31 19.49
N LEU A 27 2.29 -0.69 20.27
CA LEU A 27 2.05 -0.25 21.64
C LEU A 27 1.88 -1.46 22.54
N ASP A 28 2.15 -1.31 23.84
CA ASP A 28 1.68 -2.28 24.81
C ASP A 28 0.18 -2.05 25.15
N ARG A 29 -0.40 -2.98 25.91
CA ARG A 29 -1.82 -2.90 26.30
C ARG A 29 -2.19 -1.67 27.12
N SER A 30 -1.21 -0.97 27.69
CA SER A 30 -1.39 0.26 28.47
C SER A 30 -1.27 1.52 27.61
N GLY A 31 -0.93 1.36 26.31
CA GLY A 31 -0.72 2.46 25.37
C GLY A 31 0.72 3.00 25.39
N ARG A 32 1.66 2.30 26.02
CA ARG A 32 3.07 2.71 25.98
C ARG A 32 3.69 2.30 24.65
N PRO A 33 4.36 3.23 23.91
CA PRO A 33 5.04 2.90 22.68
C PRO A 33 6.14 1.84 22.88
N LEU A 34 6.14 0.82 22.03
CA LEU A 34 7.14 -0.24 21.98
C LEU A 34 8.05 -0.12 20.77
N VAL A 35 7.50 0.29 19.62
CA VAL A 35 8.25 0.45 18.37
C VAL A 35 7.89 1.77 17.73
N GLU A 36 8.93 2.53 17.38
CA GLU A 36 8.85 3.81 16.69
C GLU A 36 8.22 3.67 15.28
N PRO A 37 7.64 4.74 14.72
CA PRO A 37 7.17 4.74 13.34
C PRO A 37 8.35 4.71 12.37
N TYR A 38 8.66 3.55 11.83
CA TYR A 38 9.80 3.37 10.92
C TYR A 38 9.42 3.32 9.44
N ASN A 39 8.14 3.45 9.13
CA ASN A 39 7.62 3.48 7.76
C ASN A 39 6.30 4.25 7.70
N ILE A 40 5.95 4.71 6.50
CA ILE A 40 4.70 5.42 6.20
C ILE A 40 3.45 4.56 6.43
N PHE A 41 3.53 3.24 6.41
CA PHE A 41 2.38 2.33 6.50
C PHE A 41 1.59 2.44 7.82
N SER A 42 2.25 2.74 8.94
CA SER A 42 1.51 3.00 10.19
C SER A 42 0.54 4.17 10.05
N TYR A 43 0.95 5.19 9.30
CA TYR A 43 0.11 6.36 9.02
C TYR A 43 -1.03 6.02 8.05
N THR A 44 -0.77 5.23 7.01
CA THR A 44 -1.81 4.86 6.04
C THR A 44 -2.93 4.08 6.69
N PHE A 45 -2.61 3.08 7.50
CA PHE A 45 -3.61 2.32 8.26
C PHE A 45 -4.34 3.16 9.30
N ALA A 46 -3.66 4.09 9.98
CA ALA A 46 -4.31 5.00 10.89
C ALA A 46 -5.31 5.93 10.16
N ALA A 47 -4.90 6.51 9.01
CA ALA A 47 -5.79 7.36 8.21
C ALA A 47 -7.03 6.59 7.73
N MET A 48 -6.87 5.35 7.24
CA MET A 48 -7.98 4.48 6.85
C MET A 48 -8.92 4.19 8.02
N ALA A 49 -8.36 3.78 9.18
CA ALA A 49 -9.14 3.44 10.36
C ALA A 49 -10.00 4.62 10.84
N PHE A 50 -9.39 5.80 10.98
CA PHE A 50 -10.12 6.99 11.41
C PHE A 50 -11.06 7.52 10.33
N GLY A 51 -10.72 7.37 9.05
CA GLY A 51 -11.62 7.66 7.94
C GLY A 51 -12.88 6.81 8.01
N GLN A 52 -12.75 5.50 8.12
CA GLN A 52 -13.89 4.58 8.24
C GLN A 52 -14.68 4.78 9.54
N LEU A 53 -14.01 5.08 10.66
CA LEU A 53 -14.71 5.44 11.91
C LEU A 53 -15.52 6.73 11.74
N SER A 54 -15.00 7.74 11.02
CA SER A 54 -15.75 8.97 10.76
C SER A 54 -17.02 8.71 9.95
N LEU A 55 -16.92 7.84 8.93
CA LEU A 55 -18.06 7.45 8.12
C LEU A 55 -19.11 6.67 8.93
N ALA A 56 -18.65 5.72 9.77
CA ALA A 56 -19.54 4.86 10.55
C ALA A 56 -20.23 5.58 11.72
N THR A 57 -19.59 6.62 12.28
CA THR A 57 -20.09 7.33 13.47
C THR A 57 -20.63 8.73 13.18
N GLY A 58 -20.31 9.32 12.04
CA GLY A 58 -20.56 10.73 11.73
C GLY A 58 -19.65 11.70 12.49
N SER A 59 -18.59 11.22 13.16
CA SER A 59 -17.70 12.04 13.97
C SER A 59 -16.75 12.87 13.12
N GLN A 60 -16.87 14.21 13.24
CA GLN A 60 -15.94 15.14 12.59
C GLN A 60 -14.51 15.02 13.16
N GLU A 61 -14.38 14.73 14.46
CA GLU A 61 -13.06 14.56 15.09
C GLU A 61 -12.27 13.44 14.44
N TYR A 62 -12.89 12.30 14.12
CA TYR A 62 -12.23 11.21 13.40
C TYR A 62 -11.88 11.58 11.97
N ALA A 63 -12.74 12.33 11.28
CA ALA A 63 -12.44 12.85 9.96
C ALA A 63 -11.23 13.79 9.96
N ASP A 64 -11.12 14.67 10.97
CA ASP A 64 -10.01 15.60 11.11
C ASP A 64 -8.68 14.86 11.39
N ILE A 65 -8.71 13.80 12.22
CA ILE A 65 -7.54 12.94 12.46
C ILE A 65 -7.10 12.26 11.17
N ALA A 66 -8.04 11.67 10.42
CA ALA A 66 -7.74 11.01 9.14
C ALA A 66 -7.15 11.99 8.13
N LYS A 67 -7.75 13.17 7.98
CA LYS A 67 -7.29 14.23 7.08
C LYS A 67 -5.89 14.71 7.43
N LYS A 68 -5.64 15.02 8.71
CA LYS A 68 -4.32 15.46 9.17
C LYS A 68 -3.26 14.38 8.97
N THR A 69 -3.60 13.13 9.25
CA THR A 69 -2.70 11.99 9.00
C THR A 69 -2.39 11.86 7.51
N PHE A 70 -3.38 12.03 6.65
CA PHE A 70 -3.21 12.00 5.20
C PHE A 70 -2.29 13.12 4.69
N GLU A 71 -2.42 14.34 5.18
CA GLU A 71 -1.51 15.46 4.85
C GLU A 71 -0.05 15.13 5.23
N ILE A 72 0.16 14.48 6.37
CA ILE A 72 1.48 14.00 6.79
C ILE A 72 2.00 12.90 5.87
N ILE A 73 1.14 11.95 5.45
CA ILE A 73 1.50 10.92 4.48
C ILE A 73 2.04 11.56 3.20
N LEU A 74 1.32 12.54 2.63
CA LEU A 74 1.76 13.24 1.41
C LEU A 74 3.13 13.90 1.57
N SER A 75 3.43 14.47 2.74
CA SER A 75 4.74 15.06 3.02
C SER A 75 5.89 14.06 3.13
N LYS A 76 5.57 12.76 3.26
CA LYS A 76 6.54 11.66 3.46
C LYS A 76 6.70 10.74 2.25
N VAL A 77 5.92 10.93 1.19
CA VAL A 77 5.90 10.02 0.01
C VAL A 77 7.29 9.84 -0.61
N ASP A 78 8.08 10.91 -0.69
CA ASP A 78 9.44 10.87 -1.27
C ASP A 78 10.47 10.20 -0.35
N ASN A 79 10.17 10.07 0.95
CA ASN A 79 11.03 9.38 1.91
C ASN A 79 10.19 8.62 2.94
N PRO A 80 9.51 7.53 2.54
CA PRO A 80 8.53 6.83 3.35
C PRO A 80 9.10 6.20 4.63
N LYS A 81 10.40 5.95 4.68
CA LYS A 81 11.12 5.43 5.85
C LYS A 81 11.72 6.52 6.74
N GLY A 82 11.73 7.78 6.29
CA GLY A 82 12.30 8.91 7.05
C GLY A 82 13.72 8.65 7.54
N LYS A 83 13.95 8.85 8.84
CA LYS A 83 15.25 8.60 9.52
C LYS A 83 15.70 7.13 9.47
N TRP A 84 14.79 6.20 9.19
CA TRP A 84 15.09 4.77 9.08
C TRP A 84 15.50 4.33 7.67
N ASN A 85 15.56 5.26 6.73
CA ASN A 85 16.09 5.00 5.41
C ASN A 85 17.61 4.80 5.50
N LYS A 86 18.05 3.56 5.27
CA LYS A 86 19.47 3.17 5.34
C LYS A 86 20.18 3.29 3.99
N LEU A 87 19.49 3.77 2.95
CA LEU A 87 20.10 3.96 1.65
C LEU A 87 21.05 5.15 1.67
N HIS A 88 22.24 4.96 1.11
CA HIS A 88 23.13 6.07 0.86
C HIS A 88 22.54 6.96 -0.27
N PRO A 89 22.47 8.28 -0.10
CA PRO A 89 21.94 9.17 -1.13
C PRO A 89 22.61 8.94 -2.49
N GLY A 90 21.79 8.87 -3.55
CA GLY A 90 22.25 8.63 -4.91
C GLY A 90 22.55 7.18 -5.28
N THR A 91 22.37 6.24 -4.35
CA THR A 91 22.50 4.80 -4.63
C THR A 91 21.14 4.11 -4.57
N ARG A 92 20.95 3.05 -5.40
CA ARG A 92 19.74 2.20 -5.38
C ARG A 92 18.43 2.99 -5.36
N ASN A 93 18.32 4.00 -6.19
CA ASN A 93 17.10 4.78 -6.31
C ASN A 93 16.02 3.91 -6.99
N LEU A 94 15.26 3.19 -6.18
CA LEU A 94 14.19 2.30 -6.61
C LEU A 94 12.84 2.89 -6.26
N LYS A 95 11.88 2.77 -7.17
CA LYS A 95 10.46 2.87 -6.87
C LYS A 95 9.98 1.51 -6.40
N ASN A 96 9.21 1.47 -5.32
CA ASN A 96 8.63 0.24 -4.77
C ASN A 96 7.12 0.22 -4.99
N PHE A 97 6.58 -0.92 -5.39
CA PHE A 97 5.18 -1.13 -5.72
C PHE A 97 4.23 -0.98 -4.54
N ALA A 98 4.65 -1.36 -3.33
CA ALA A 98 3.79 -1.32 -2.16
C ALA A 98 3.28 0.10 -1.84
N LEU A 99 4.05 1.15 -2.17
CA LEU A 99 3.64 2.52 -1.90
C LEU A 99 2.45 2.98 -2.77
N PRO A 100 2.51 2.96 -4.12
CA PRO A 100 1.35 3.32 -4.94
C PRO A 100 0.15 2.40 -4.71
N MET A 101 0.38 1.12 -4.43
CA MET A 101 -0.67 0.18 -4.07
C MET A 101 -1.46 0.64 -2.82
N ILE A 102 -0.76 0.94 -1.71
CA ILE A 102 -1.43 1.33 -0.46
C ILE A 102 -2.06 2.73 -0.55
N LEU A 103 -1.47 3.64 -1.31
CA LEU A 103 -2.04 4.97 -1.54
C LEU A 103 -3.33 4.90 -2.38
N CYS A 104 -3.41 3.94 -3.30
CA CYS A 104 -4.63 3.65 -4.05
C CYS A 104 -5.76 3.26 -3.10
N ASN A 105 -5.52 2.29 -2.22
CA ASN A 105 -6.52 1.87 -1.23
C ASN A 105 -6.88 3.01 -0.27
N LEU A 106 -5.87 3.72 0.26
CA LEU A 106 -6.10 4.85 1.16
C LEU A 106 -7.04 5.90 0.53
N ALA A 107 -6.80 6.28 -0.73
CA ALA A 107 -7.63 7.27 -1.42
C ALA A 107 -9.11 6.83 -1.49
N MET A 108 -9.37 5.55 -1.73
CA MET A 108 -10.73 4.99 -1.75
C MET A 108 -11.37 4.96 -0.37
N GLU A 109 -10.60 4.56 0.66
CA GLU A 109 -11.12 4.41 2.03
C GLU A 109 -11.46 5.73 2.71
N ILE A 110 -10.84 6.83 2.28
CA ILE A 110 -11.09 8.18 2.84
C ILE A 110 -11.70 9.13 1.80
N GLU A 111 -12.31 8.62 0.72
CA GLU A 111 -12.85 9.44 -0.38
C GLU A 111 -13.84 10.51 0.09
N HIS A 112 -14.62 10.22 1.12
CA HIS A 112 -15.60 11.14 1.71
C HIS A 112 -14.96 12.34 2.44
N ILE A 113 -13.65 12.27 2.72
CA ILE A 113 -12.85 13.34 3.36
C ILE A 113 -12.08 14.14 2.31
N LEU A 114 -11.73 13.49 1.20
CA LEU A 114 -10.95 14.10 0.11
C LEU A 114 -11.83 14.97 -0.79
N GLY A 115 -11.28 16.06 -1.31
CA GLY A 115 -11.95 16.81 -2.37
C GLY A 115 -12.01 16.01 -3.67
N LYS A 116 -13.09 16.19 -4.45
CA LYS A 116 -13.34 15.44 -5.68
C LYS A 116 -12.19 15.52 -6.69
N ASP A 117 -11.67 16.71 -6.94
CA ASP A 117 -10.58 16.92 -7.90
C ASP A 117 -9.31 16.19 -7.49
N TYR A 118 -8.99 16.20 -6.19
CA TYR A 118 -7.86 15.45 -5.64
C TYR A 118 -8.05 13.94 -5.79
N LEU A 119 -9.26 13.45 -5.51
CA LEU A 119 -9.59 12.04 -5.60
C LEU A 119 -9.44 11.51 -7.03
N GLU A 120 -9.96 12.24 -8.04
CA GLU A 120 -9.83 11.88 -9.45
C GLU A 120 -8.35 11.80 -9.86
N GLN A 121 -7.55 12.80 -9.51
CA GLN A 121 -6.11 12.82 -9.79
C GLN A 121 -5.36 11.67 -9.09
N ALA A 122 -5.68 11.38 -7.83
CA ALA A 122 -5.08 10.29 -7.08
C ALA A 122 -5.40 8.93 -7.71
N MET A 123 -6.65 8.72 -8.14
CA MET A 123 -7.09 7.50 -8.81
C MET A 123 -6.36 7.29 -10.14
N ASP A 124 -6.27 8.33 -10.98
CA ASP A 124 -5.55 8.24 -12.26
C ASP A 124 -4.05 7.97 -12.05
N THR A 125 -3.43 8.60 -11.06
CA THR A 125 -2.03 8.35 -10.69
C THR A 125 -1.84 6.90 -10.23
N CYS A 126 -2.71 6.39 -9.37
CA CYS A 126 -2.66 5.00 -8.90
C CYS A 126 -2.80 4.00 -10.05
N ILE A 127 -3.78 4.23 -10.94
CA ILE A 127 -3.97 3.37 -12.12
C ILE A 127 -2.72 3.40 -13.01
N HIS A 128 -2.16 4.58 -13.27
CA HIS A 128 -0.94 4.71 -14.07
C HIS A 128 0.24 3.97 -13.43
N GLU A 129 0.53 4.22 -12.17
CA GLU A 129 1.66 3.57 -11.47
C GLU A 129 1.47 2.05 -11.48
N VAL A 130 0.33 1.55 -11.04
CA VAL A 130 0.09 0.10 -10.93
C VAL A 130 0.05 -0.58 -12.30
N MET A 131 -0.72 -0.03 -13.26
CA MET A 131 -1.05 -0.71 -14.52
C MET A 131 -0.13 -0.39 -15.69
N SER A 132 0.83 0.54 -15.51
CA SER A 132 1.77 0.96 -16.57
C SER A 132 3.22 0.93 -16.10
N VAL A 133 3.52 1.36 -14.86
CA VAL A 133 4.91 1.39 -14.37
C VAL A 133 5.36 0.03 -13.84
N PHE A 134 4.51 -0.66 -13.07
CA PHE A 134 4.87 -1.94 -12.45
C PHE A 134 4.36 -3.18 -13.20
N TYR A 135 3.31 -3.05 -13.98
CA TYR A 135 2.78 -4.14 -14.80
C TYR A 135 3.68 -4.39 -16.03
N ARG A 136 4.06 -5.66 -16.26
CA ARG A 136 5.03 -6.09 -17.27
C ARG A 136 4.43 -7.14 -18.23
N PRO A 137 3.73 -6.70 -19.27
CA PRO A 137 3.19 -7.62 -20.26
C PRO A 137 4.31 -8.42 -20.99
N GLU A 138 5.48 -7.81 -21.20
CA GLU A 138 6.66 -8.44 -21.81
C GLU A 138 7.27 -9.58 -20.97
N LEU A 139 6.95 -9.64 -19.69
CA LEU A 139 7.34 -10.72 -18.77
C LEU A 139 6.21 -11.71 -18.48
N GLY A 140 5.26 -11.85 -19.39
CA GLY A 140 4.12 -12.74 -19.23
C GLY A 140 2.95 -12.15 -18.43
N GLY A 141 2.92 -10.83 -18.25
CA GLY A 141 1.82 -10.14 -17.59
C GLY A 141 1.89 -10.12 -16.07
N ILE A 142 3.10 -10.16 -15.51
CA ILE A 142 3.33 -10.06 -14.07
C ILE A 142 3.46 -8.61 -13.59
N ILE A 143 3.34 -8.42 -12.29
CA ILE A 143 3.66 -7.17 -11.59
C ILE A 143 5.00 -7.35 -10.88
N VAL A 144 5.92 -6.40 -11.10
CA VAL A 144 7.22 -6.37 -10.42
C VAL A 144 7.15 -5.52 -9.15
N GLU A 145 7.97 -5.87 -8.14
CA GLU A 145 7.96 -5.15 -6.85
C GLU A 145 8.79 -3.87 -6.88
N ASN A 146 9.87 -3.84 -7.68
CA ASN A 146 10.77 -2.69 -7.75
C ASN A 146 11.18 -2.39 -9.20
N VAL A 147 11.28 -1.09 -9.49
CA VAL A 147 11.78 -0.53 -10.75
C VAL A 147 12.74 0.63 -10.46
N ASP A 148 13.49 1.09 -11.44
CA ASP A 148 14.26 2.32 -11.30
C ASP A 148 13.34 3.57 -11.24
N VAL A 149 13.91 4.73 -11.02
CA VAL A 149 13.16 6.00 -10.93
C VAL A 149 12.42 6.36 -12.23
N ASN A 150 12.85 5.81 -13.36
CA ASN A 150 12.25 5.99 -14.68
C ASN A 150 11.24 4.89 -15.04
N GLY A 151 11.02 3.92 -14.14
CA GLY A 151 10.15 2.79 -14.37
C GLY A 151 10.78 1.62 -15.14
N ASN A 152 12.09 1.58 -15.31
CA ASN A 152 12.76 0.49 -16.02
C ASN A 152 13.06 -0.69 -15.10
N LEU A 153 13.12 -1.89 -15.68
CA LEU A 153 13.58 -3.09 -14.99
C LEU A 153 15.07 -2.98 -14.64
N ILE A 154 15.41 -3.43 -13.42
CA ILE A 154 16.79 -3.47 -12.96
C ILE A 154 17.18 -4.92 -12.69
N ASP A 155 18.35 -5.32 -13.14
CA ASP A 155 18.90 -6.65 -12.87
C ASP A 155 19.79 -6.63 -11.62
N CYS A 156 19.12 -6.48 -10.48
CA CYS A 156 19.70 -6.66 -9.16
C CYS A 156 18.72 -7.49 -8.30
N PHE A 157 19.16 -7.87 -7.11
CA PHE A 157 18.36 -8.69 -6.20
C PHE A 157 16.96 -8.08 -5.98
N GLU A 158 16.88 -6.82 -5.55
CA GLU A 158 15.62 -6.12 -5.29
C GLU A 158 14.78 -5.90 -6.56
N GLY A 159 15.46 -5.63 -7.70
CA GLY A 159 14.80 -5.42 -9.01
C GLY A 159 14.23 -6.70 -9.63
N ARG A 160 14.67 -7.89 -9.18
CA ARG A 160 14.10 -9.17 -9.60
C ARG A 160 13.02 -9.69 -8.68
N GLN A 161 12.84 -9.09 -7.51
CA GLN A 161 11.84 -9.50 -6.54
C GLN A 161 10.42 -9.33 -7.08
N ILE A 162 9.61 -10.34 -6.89
CA ILE A 162 8.18 -10.37 -7.13
C ILE A 162 7.49 -10.75 -5.83
N THR A 163 6.45 -10.01 -5.46
CA THR A 163 5.60 -10.31 -4.29
C THR A 163 4.19 -10.64 -4.79
N PRO A 164 3.88 -11.92 -5.07
CA PRO A 164 2.60 -12.30 -5.66
C PRO A 164 1.39 -11.80 -4.87
N GLY A 165 1.47 -11.83 -3.54
CA GLY A 165 0.42 -11.33 -2.65
C GLY A 165 0.12 -9.85 -2.84
N HIS A 166 1.13 -8.98 -2.91
CA HIS A 166 0.95 -7.55 -3.18
C HIS A 166 0.29 -7.29 -4.54
N ALA A 167 0.72 -8.05 -5.56
CA ALA A 167 0.14 -7.90 -6.89
C ALA A 167 -1.35 -8.28 -6.91
N ILE A 168 -1.72 -9.40 -6.28
CA ILE A 168 -3.11 -9.85 -6.16
C ILE A 168 -3.94 -8.83 -5.36
N GLU A 169 -3.38 -8.32 -4.27
CA GLU A 169 -4.01 -7.29 -3.45
C GLU A 169 -4.29 -6.00 -4.25
N ALA A 170 -3.28 -5.50 -4.97
CA ALA A 170 -3.46 -4.31 -5.80
C ALA A 170 -4.53 -4.50 -6.88
N MET A 171 -4.67 -5.70 -7.43
CA MET A 171 -5.65 -5.94 -8.49
C MET A 171 -7.09 -5.82 -7.99
N TRP A 172 -7.41 -6.20 -6.75
CA TRP A 172 -8.76 -5.93 -6.25
C TRP A 172 -8.99 -4.43 -6.00
N PHE A 173 -7.98 -3.65 -5.63
CA PHE A 173 -8.09 -2.19 -5.59
C PHE A 173 -8.40 -1.62 -6.98
N ILE A 174 -7.69 -2.08 -8.00
CA ILE A 174 -7.93 -1.66 -9.40
C ILE A 174 -9.32 -2.09 -9.89
N MET A 175 -9.81 -3.28 -9.51
CA MET A 175 -11.18 -3.71 -9.85
C MET A 175 -12.23 -2.79 -9.19
N ASP A 176 -12.04 -2.39 -7.93
CA ASP A 176 -12.94 -1.47 -7.24
C ASP A 176 -12.90 -0.07 -7.88
N LEU A 177 -11.71 0.43 -8.21
CA LEU A 177 -11.58 1.66 -9.01
C LEU A 177 -12.27 1.56 -10.37
N GLY A 178 -12.10 0.46 -11.08
CA GLY A 178 -12.77 0.21 -12.36
C GLY A 178 -14.29 0.26 -12.23
N LYS A 179 -14.83 -0.27 -11.13
CA LYS A 179 -16.27 -0.19 -10.83
C LYS A 179 -16.72 1.25 -10.54
N ARG A 180 -15.97 1.99 -9.69
CA ARG A 180 -16.28 3.38 -9.33
C ARG A 180 -16.22 4.33 -10.51
N LEU A 181 -15.25 4.14 -11.41
CA LEU A 181 -15.02 4.95 -12.60
C LEU A 181 -15.82 4.47 -13.83
N ASN A 182 -16.64 3.41 -13.70
CA ASN A 182 -17.37 2.76 -14.79
C ASN A 182 -16.45 2.36 -15.96
N ARG A 183 -15.32 1.73 -15.65
CA ARG A 183 -14.28 1.29 -16.59
C ARG A 183 -14.13 -0.24 -16.56
N PRO A 184 -15.04 -0.98 -17.22
CA PRO A 184 -15.04 -2.45 -17.20
C PRO A 184 -13.76 -3.07 -17.77
N GLU A 185 -13.05 -2.38 -18.67
CA GLU A 185 -11.78 -2.81 -19.22
C GLU A 185 -10.68 -2.93 -18.15
N LEU A 186 -10.70 -2.06 -17.12
CA LEU A 186 -9.79 -2.16 -15.97
C LEU A 186 -10.09 -3.40 -15.14
N ILE A 187 -11.36 -3.70 -14.91
CA ILE A 187 -11.81 -4.87 -14.14
C ILE A 187 -11.32 -6.15 -14.81
N GLU A 188 -11.56 -6.31 -16.12
CA GLU A 188 -11.13 -7.49 -16.86
C GLU A 188 -9.60 -7.63 -16.91
N LYS A 189 -8.89 -6.52 -17.10
CA LYS A 189 -7.44 -6.53 -17.08
C LYS A 189 -6.89 -6.93 -15.70
N ALA A 190 -7.41 -6.34 -14.63
CA ALA A 190 -7.00 -6.67 -13.26
C ALA A 190 -7.29 -8.12 -12.89
N LYS A 191 -8.45 -8.64 -13.28
CA LYS A 191 -8.82 -10.05 -13.11
C LYS A 191 -7.80 -10.99 -13.79
N ASN A 192 -7.44 -10.71 -15.04
CA ASN A 192 -6.46 -11.52 -15.77
C ASN A 192 -5.07 -11.47 -15.11
N ILE A 193 -4.64 -10.29 -14.65
CA ILE A 193 -3.39 -10.14 -13.89
C ILE A 193 -3.44 -10.93 -12.58
N THR A 194 -4.58 -10.89 -11.85
CA THR A 194 -4.77 -11.69 -10.63
C THR A 194 -4.53 -13.18 -10.89
N LEU A 195 -5.14 -13.72 -11.95
CA LEU A 195 -4.98 -15.13 -12.31
C LEU A 195 -3.55 -15.46 -12.71
N THR A 196 -2.90 -14.58 -13.48
CA THR A 196 -1.49 -14.72 -13.83
C THR A 196 -0.58 -14.74 -12.60
N MET A 197 -0.79 -13.80 -11.67
CA MET A 197 0.01 -13.71 -10.45
C MET A 197 -0.24 -14.88 -9.49
N LEU A 198 -1.47 -15.38 -9.44
CA LEU A 198 -1.82 -16.58 -8.68
C LEU A 198 -1.09 -17.81 -9.24
N GLU A 199 -1.10 -18.01 -10.54
CA GLU A 199 -0.38 -19.12 -11.18
C GLU A 199 1.14 -18.97 -11.04
N TYR A 200 1.65 -17.77 -11.20
CA TYR A 200 3.07 -17.45 -11.06
C TYR A 200 3.62 -17.75 -9.67
N GLY A 201 2.86 -17.37 -8.62
CA GLY A 201 3.25 -17.53 -7.22
C GLY A 201 2.85 -18.87 -6.59
N TRP A 202 2.12 -19.73 -7.31
CA TRP A 202 1.59 -20.97 -6.73
C TRP A 202 2.66 -22.04 -6.57
N ASP A 203 2.80 -22.58 -5.35
CA ASP A 203 3.62 -23.76 -5.09
C ASP A 203 2.92 -25.01 -5.61
N LYS A 204 3.47 -25.60 -6.69
CA LYS A 204 2.89 -26.77 -7.35
C LYS A 204 3.14 -28.08 -6.61
N GLU A 205 4.08 -28.08 -5.65
CA GLU A 205 4.43 -29.28 -4.89
C GLU A 205 3.62 -29.38 -3.59
N TYR A 206 3.59 -28.30 -2.82
CA TYR A 206 2.96 -28.30 -1.49
C TYR A 206 1.65 -27.50 -1.42
N GLY A 207 1.33 -26.74 -2.45
CA GLY A 207 0.21 -25.78 -2.45
C GLY A 207 0.54 -24.51 -1.70
N GLY A 208 -0.32 -23.49 -1.90
CA GLY A 208 -0.11 -22.17 -1.32
C GLY A 208 0.62 -21.21 -2.26
N ILE A 209 0.81 -20.00 -1.80
CA ILE A 209 1.45 -18.92 -2.59
C ILE A 209 2.78 -18.56 -1.93
N TYR A 210 3.84 -18.56 -2.72
CA TYR A 210 5.14 -18.07 -2.26
C TYR A 210 5.06 -16.61 -1.85
N TYR A 211 5.70 -16.27 -0.75
CA TYR A 211 5.77 -14.88 -0.29
C TYR A 211 6.56 -14.02 -1.27
N PHE A 212 7.73 -14.48 -1.66
CA PHE A 212 8.59 -13.87 -2.68
C PHE A 212 8.89 -14.83 -3.81
N MET A 213 9.04 -14.28 -5.02
CA MET A 213 9.53 -14.97 -6.21
C MET A 213 10.61 -14.13 -6.87
N ASP A 214 11.55 -14.76 -7.58
CA ASP A 214 12.41 -14.07 -8.55
C ASP A 214 11.64 -13.94 -9.88
N ARG A 215 11.82 -12.83 -10.61
CA ARG A 215 11.14 -12.63 -11.91
C ARG A 215 11.54 -13.67 -12.97
N ASN A 216 12.58 -14.45 -12.74
CA ASN A 216 12.98 -15.59 -13.58
C ASN A 216 12.15 -16.86 -13.31
N GLY A 217 11.11 -16.77 -12.45
CA GLY A 217 10.21 -17.88 -12.17
C GLY A 217 10.70 -18.86 -11.12
N CYS A 218 11.76 -18.53 -10.38
CA CYS A 218 12.27 -19.34 -9.29
C CYS A 218 11.69 -18.89 -7.95
N PRO A 219 11.60 -19.77 -6.93
CA PRO A 219 11.46 -19.33 -5.55
C PRO A 219 12.59 -18.38 -5.17
N PRO A 220 12.38 -17.49 -4.18
CA PRO A 220 13.36 -16.48 -3.85
C PRO A 220 14.66 -17.11 -3.35
N GLN A 221 15.76 -16.50 -3.75
CA GLN A 221 17.07 -16.86 -3.23
C GLN A 221 17.36 -16.26 -1.85
N GLN A 222 16.46 -15.45 -1.34
CA GLN A 222 16.58 -14.80 -0.04
C GLN A 222 15.74 -15.54 0.99
N LEU A 223 16.40 -16.08 1.98
CA LEU A 223 15.79 -16.71 3.15
C LEU A 223 15.56 -15.65 4.24
N GLU A 224 14.77 -14.62 3.92
CA GLU A 224 14.27 -13.70 4.93
C GLU A 224 12.82 -14.06 5.29
N TRP A 225 12.62 -14.18 6.57
CA TRP A 225 11.38 -14.60 7.23
C TRP A 225 10.66 -13.38 7.82
#